data_fcfc8ff903ee6a46d7b372e6e611650e
#
_entry.id   fcfc8ff903ee6a46d7b372e6e611650e
#
_cell.length_a   1.000
_cell.length_b   1.000
_cell.length_c   1.000
_cell.angle_alpha   90.00
_cell.angle_beta   90.00
_cell.angle_gamma   90.00
#
_symmetry.space_group_name_H-M   'P 1'
#
loop_
_entity.id
_entity.type
_entity.pdbx_description
1 polymer ?
#
loop_
_entity_poly.entity_id
_entity_poly.type
_entity_poly.pdbx_seq_one_letter_code
_entity_poly.pdbx_strand_id
1 'polypeptide(L)'
;MIFRRVARGVFPMFGDGKTTYHPLYIDNLVDAFIAAMQLDVGNGEAYLIADENYVEIEKLVKAVAAALGVDVSIPHYPLFPLVAAGHVCETLCKPFGVTPPIFPRRVDWYRQNRAFDIRKAKRDLGYRPLVGLTEGLARTASWYRSEGYLPLPDIASASVR
;
A
#
# COMPACT_ATOMS: atom_id res chain seq x y z
N MET A 1 8.94 -1.48 -0.27
CA MET A 1 8.17 -0.74 -1.29
C MET A 1 7.57 -1.72 -2.27
N ILE A 2 6.25 -1.71 -2.42
CA ILE A 2 5.49 -2.68 -3.25
C ILE A 2 5.90 -2.61 -4.73
N PHE A 3 5.97 -1.42 -5.33
CA PHE A 3 6.34 -1.21 -6.73
C PHE A 3 7.67 -1.88 -7.13
N ARG A 4 8.74 -1.67 -6.33
CA ARG A 4 10.05 -2.27 -6.62
C ARG A 4 10.05 -3.80 -6.56
N ARG A 5 9.21 -4.41 -5.71
CA ARG A 5 9.08 -5.86 -5.65
C ARG A 5 8.30 -6.40 -6.83
N VAL A 6 7.19 -5.76 -7.15
CA VAL A 6 6.34 -6.13 -8.29
C VAL A 6 7.12 -5.99 -9.60
N ALA A 7 7.91 -4.91 -9.77
CA ALA A 7 8.78 -4.73 -10.93
C ALA A 7 9.83 -5.83 -11.13
N ARG A 8 10.14 -6.62 -10.07
CA ARG A 8 11.01 -7.81 -10.18
C ARG A 8 10.27 -9.07 -10.62
N GLY A 9 8.97 -9.00 -10.89
CA GLY A 9 8.15 -10.10 -11.35
C GLY A 9 7.71 -11.10 -10.27
N VAL A 10 8.11 -10.92 -9.00
CA VAL A 10 7.74 -11.85 -7.92
C VAL A 10 7.37 -11.08 -6.66
N PHE A 11 6.21 -11.39 -6.11
CA PHE A 11 5.74 -10.84 -4.84
C PHE A 11 5.33 -11.97 -3.89
N PRO A 12 6.16 -12.37 -2.91
CA PRO A 12 5.80 -13.41 -1.95
C PRO A 12 4.66 -12.92 -1.05
N MET A 13 3.54 -13.64 -1.07
CA MET A 13 2.38 -13.41 -0.24
C MET A 13 2.41 -14.35 0.96
N PHE A 14 2.25 -13.79 2.16
CA PHE A 14 2.11 -14.57 3.38
C PHE A 14 0.64 -14.59 3.79
N GLY A 15 0.08 -15.79 3.95
CA GLY A 15 -1.36 -16.00 4.15
C GLY A 15 -2.14 -16.11 2.84
N ASP A 16 -3.44 -15.83 2.92
CA ASP A 16 -4.38 -15.98 1.81
C ASP A 16 -4.50 -14.75 0.88
N GLY A 17 -3.81 -13.66 1.20
CA GLY A 17 -3.85 -12.43 0.42
C GLY A 17 -5.16 -11.64 0.49
N LYS A 18 -6.11 -12.05 1.33
CA LYS A 18 -7.43 -11.43 1.47
C LYS A 18 -7.49 -10.31 2.49
N THR A 19 -6.41 -10.08 3.22
CA THR A 19 -6.31 -8.95 4.16
C THR A 19 -6.58 -7.65 3.43
N THR A 20 -7.46 -6.82 3.97
CA THR A 20 -7.85 -5.56 3.35
C THR A 20 -6.87 -4.44 3.67
N TYR A 21 -6.62 -3.62 2.68
CA TYR A 21 -5.81 -2.41 2.76
C TYR A 21 -6.60 -1.23 2.19
N HIS A 22 -6.57 -0.09 2.88
CA HIS A 22 -7.24 1.12 2.42
C HIS A 22 -6.17 2.09 1.90
N PRO A 23 -5.98 2.16 0.57
CA PRO A 23 -5.01 3.08 -0.01
C PRO A 23 -5.45 4.52 0.17
N LEU A 24 -4.51 5.43 -0.01
CA LEU A 24 -4.75 6.86 -0.06
C LEU A 24 -3.78 7.46 -1.07
N TYR A 25 -4.31 8.07 -2.11
CA TYR A 25 -3.51 8.82 -3.07
C TYR A 25 -3.16 10.20 -2.50
N ILE A 26 -1.95 10.68 -2.79
CA ILE A 26 -1.41 11.88 -2.16
C ILE A 26 -2.26 13.13 -2.44
N ASP A 27 -2.75 13.31 -3.67
CA ASP A 27 -3.57 14.48 -4.00
C ASP A 27 -4.88 14.49 -3.21
N ASN A 28 -5.52 13.31 -3.04
CA ASN A 28 -6.71 13.17 -2.20
C ASN A 28 -6.44 13.58 -0.74
N LEU A 29 -5.24 13.27 -0.22
CA LEU A 29 -4.83 13.68 1.12
C LEU A 29 -4.62 15.20 1.21
N VAL A 30 -3.97 15.78 0.20
CA VAL A 30 -3.74 17.24 0.12
C VAL A 30 -5.07 17.98 0.08
N ASP A 31 -6.03 17.52 -0.73
CA ASP A 31 -7.37 18.09 -0.81
C ASP A 31 -8.10 18.04 0.54
N ALA A 32 -7.94 16.93 1.29
CA ALA A 32 -8.50 16.83 2.63
C ALA A 32 -7.86 17.85 3.61
N PHE A 33 -6.55 18.07 3.53
CA PHE A 33 -5.87 19.09 4.35
C PHE A 33 -6.35 20.49 3.98
N ILE A 34 -6.48 20.82 2.68
CA ILE A 34 -6.98 22.11 2.22
C ILE A 34 -8.41 22.34 2.74
N ALA A 35 -9.28 21.33 2.62
CA ALA A 35 -10.64 21.40 3.15
C ALA A 35 -10.68 21.64 4.66
N ALA A 36 -9.84 20.93 5.43
CA ALA A 36 -9.75 21.10 6.88
C ALA A 36 -9.23 22.49 7.30
N MET A 37 -8.34 23.10 6.48
CA MET A 37 -7.82 24.45 6.74
C MET A 37 -8.84 25.57 6.42
N GLN A 38 -9.74 25.34 5.47
CA GLN A 38 -10.71 26.32 5.00
C GLN A 38 -12.02 26.32 5.82
N LEU A 39 -12.27 25.26 6.58
CA LEU A 39 -13.52 25.07 7.32
C LEU A 39 -13.27 25.15 8.81
N ASP A 40 -14.04 25.96 9.51
CA ASP A 40 -13.99 26.08 10.99
C ASP A 40 -14.53 24.84 11.71
N VAL A 41 -15.13 23.89 10.99
CA VAL A 41 -15.79 22.70 11.57
C VAL A 41 -14.81 21.63 12.07
N GLY A 42 -13.53 21.72 11.71
CA GLY A 42 -12.51 20.72 12.03
C GLY A 42 -11.70 21.00 13.30
N ASN A 43 -11.96 22.11 14.00
CA ASN A 43 -11.10 22.56 15.09
C ASN A 43 -11.15 21.62 16.30
N GLY A 44 -10.02 20.98 16.61
CA GLY A 44 -9.90 19.98 17.67
C GLY A 44 -10.43 18.58 17.32
N GLU A 45 -10.92 18.35 16.11
CA GLU A 45 -11.48 17.08 15.67
C GLU A 45 -10.46 16.23 14.92
N ALA A 46 -10.59 14.90 15.03
CA ALA A 46 -9.77 13.94 14.28
C ALA A 46 -10.58 13.33 13.13
N TYR A 47 -9.94 13.22 11.97
CA TYR A 47 -10.53 12.66 10.77
C TYR A 47 -9.67 11.52 10.21
N LEU A 48 -10.34 10.43 9.79
CA LEU A 48 -9.72 9.38 9.00
C LEU A 48 -9.88 9.72 7.53
N ILE A 49 -8.77 9.76 6.80
CA ILE A 49 -8.73 10.05 5.37
C ILE A 49 -8.21 8.82 4.65
N ALA A 50 -8.93 8.38 3.63
CA ALA A 50 -8.56 7.29 2.74
C ALA A 50 -9.26 7.49 1.39
N ASP A 51 -8.91 6.69 0.39
CA ASP A 51 -9.61 6.68 -0.89
C ASP A 51 -11.05 6.12 -0.73
N GLU A 52 -11.83 6.08 -1.81
CA GLU A 52 -13.24 5.66 -1.73
C GLU A 52 -13.41 4.21 -1.30
N ASN A 53 -12.50 3.32 -1.75
CA ASN A 53 -12.64 1.89 -1.56
C ASN A 53 -11.37 1.28 -0.98
N TYR A 54 -11.54 0.34 -0.07
CA TYR A 54 -10.46 -0.54 0.34
C TYR A 54 -10.30 -1.71 -0.64
N VAL A 55 -9.15 -2.36 -0.65
CA VAL A 55 -8.79 -3.42 -1.58
C VAL A 55 -8.05 -4.55 -0.83
N GLU A 56 -8.23 -5.79 -1.26
CA GLU A 56 -7.42 -6.93 -0.78
C GLU A 56 -5.97 -6.77 -1.23
N ILE A 57 -5.01 -7.18 -0.39
CA ILE A 57 -3.58 -7.02 -0.70
C ILE A 57 -3.21 -7.69 -2.02
N GLU A 58 -3.73 -8.88 -2.31
CA GLU A 58 -3.44 -9.57 -3.57
C GLU A 58 -3.96 -8.79 -4.78
N LYS A 59 -5.17 -8.23 -4.69
CA LYS A 59 -5.73 -7.37 -5.74
C LYS A 59 -4.90 -6.08 -5.91
N LEU A 60 -4.42 -5.50 -4.80
CA LEU A 60 -3.52 -4.34 -4.85
C LEU A 60 -2.22 -4.68 -5.58
N VAL A 61 -1.60 -5.83 -5.29
CA VAL A 61 -0.37 -6.29 -5.97
C VAL A 61 -0.61 -6.46 -7.47
N LYS A 62 -1.73 -7.08 -7.86
CA LYS A 62 -2.13 -7.24 -9.27
C LYS A 62 -2.38 -5.89 -9.95
N ALA A 63 -3.03 -4.96 -9.25
CA ALA A 63 -3.27 -3.60 -9.78
C ALA A 63 -1.95 -2.82 -9.97
N VAL A 64 -0.98 -2.97 -9.07
CA VAL A 64 0.37 -2.40 -9.22
C VAL A 64 1.09 -3.02 -10.42
N ALA A 65 0.99 -4.35 -10.61
CA ALA A 65 1.58 -5.03 -11.77
C ALA A 65 0.99 -4.53 -13.09
N ALA A 66 -0.34 -4.37 -13.15
CA ALA A 66 -1.01 -3.78 -14.30
C ALA A 66 -0.55 -2.35 -14.58
N ALA A 67 -0.41 -1.49 -13.55
CA ALA A 67 0.10 -0.13 -13.70
C ALA A 67 1.56 -0.06 -14.15
N LEU A 68 2.35 -1.09 -13.84
CA LEU A 68 3.73 -1.24 -14.31
C LEU A 68 3.83 -1.90 -15.68
N GLY A 69 2.77 -2.54 -16.18
CA GLY A 69 2.80 -3.33 -17.42
C GLY A 69 3.69 -4.58 -17.31
N VAL A 70 3.75 -5.20 -16.13
CA VAL A 70 4.56 -6.40 -15.87
C VAL A 70 3.70 -7.55 -15.37
N ASP A 71 4.09 -8.78 -15.70
CA ASP A 71 3.53 -9.95 -15.06
C ASP A 71 4.17 -10.19 -13.70
N VAL A 72 3.36 -10.57 -12.70
CA VAL A 72 3.84 -10.85 -11.36
C VAL A 72 3.39 -12.23 -10.90
N SER A 73 4.35 -13.04 -10.47
CA SER A 73 4.08 -14.29 -9.75
C SER A 73 3.84 -13.99 -8.27
N ILE A 74 2.77 -14.53 -7.71
CA ILE A 74 2.39 -14.31 -6.31
C ILE A 74 2.37 -15.66 -5.58
N PRO A 75 3.54 -16.22 -5.22
CA PRO A 75 3.59 -17.45 -4.43
C PRO A 75 3.07 -17.20 -3.02
N HIS A 76 2.16 -18.07 -2.55
CA HIS A 76 1.59 -18.02 -1.21
C HIS A 76 2.39 -18.88 -0.24
N TYR A 77 2.76 -18.30 0.89
CA TYR A 77 3.48 -18.98 1.96
C TYR A 77 2.65 -18.98 3.26
N PRO A 78 2.74 -20.03 4.08
CA PRO A 78 2.07 -20.04 5.36
C PRO A 78 2.60 -18.92 6.26
N LEU A 79 1.70 -18.27 7.00
CA LEU A 79 2.03 -17.13 7.84
C LEU A 79 2.74 -17.56 9.15
N PHE A 80 2.42 -18.75 9.65
CA PHE A 80 2.91 -19.23 10.95
C PHE A 80 4.45 -19.21 11.10
N PRO A 81 5.25 -19.71 10.14
CA PRO A 81 6.71 -19.66 10.28
C PRO A 81 7.24 -18.23 10.36
N LEU A 82 6.63 -17.29 9.64
CA LEU A 82 7.03 -15.88 9.64
C LEU A 82 6.74 -15.23 11.00
N VAL A 83 5.60 -15.55 11.61
CA VAL A 83 5.24 -15.08 12.96
C VAL A 83 6.21 -15.62 14.00
N ALA A 84 6.48 -16.94 13.96
CA ALA A 84 7.41 -17.58 14.87
C ALA A 84 8.82 -16.99 14.73
N ALA A 85 9.32 -16.85 13.51
CA ALA A 85 10.62 -16.23 13.25
C ALA A 85 10.70 -14.79 13.77
N GLY A 86 9.63 -14.01 13.64
CA GLY A 86 9.55 -12.64 14.16
C GLY A 86 9.71 -12.59 15.69
N HIS A 87 9.01 -13.44 16.42
CA HIS A 87 9.12 -13.53 17.87
C HIS A 87 10.49 -14.02 18.35
N VAL A 88 11.04 -15.05 17.72
CA VAL A 88 12.38 -15.57 18.04
C VAL A 88 13.42 -14.47 17.77
N CYS A 89 13.35 -13.83 16.63
CA CYS A 89 14.29 -12.76 16.26
C CYS A 89 14.22 -11.58 17.25
N GLU A 90 13.02 -11.15 17.63
CA GLU A 90 12.84 -10.08 18.63
C GLU A 90 13.42 -10.47 19.99
N THR A 91 13.16 -11.70 20.45
CA THR A 91 13.65 -12.20 21.74
C THR A 91 15.18 -12.28 21.77
N LEU A 92 15.79 -12.74 20.68
CA LEU A 92 17.25 -12.85 20.58
C LEU A 92 17.95 -11.50 20.39
N CYS A 93 17.33 -10.54 19.69
CA CYS A 93 17.94 -9.25 19.42
C CYS A 93 17.83 -8.26 20.60
N LYS A 94 16.76 -8.37 21.41
CA LYS A 94 16.53 -7.47 22.57
C LYS A 94 17.73 -7.36 23.53
N PRO A 95 18.39 -8.47 23.97
CA PRO A 95 19.51 -8.39 24.91
C PRO A 95 20.73 -7.64 24.34
N PHE A 96 20.88 -7.63 23.03
CA PHE A 96 22.03 -7.04 22.33
C PHE A 96 21.77 -5.60 21.84
N GLY A 97 20.58 -5.04 22.08
CA GLY A 97 20.20 -3.71 21.58
C GLY A 97 20.15 -3.61 20.05
N VAL A 98 20.13 -4.76 19.34
CA VAL A 98 20.10 -4.80 17.88
C VAL A 98 18.67 -4.74 17.39
N THR A 99 18.44 -3.90 16.40
CA THR A 99 17.12 -3.81 15.75
C THR A 99 16.80 -5.10 14.96
N PRO A 100 15.75 -5.85 15.33
CA PRO A 100 15.44 -7.11 14.66
C PRO A 100 15.16 -6.89 13.16
N PRO A 101 15.68 -7.71 12.23
CA PRO A 101 15.41 -7.59 10.81
C PRO A 101 13.94 -7.94 10.46
N ILE A 102 13.31 -8.76 11.29
CA ILE A 102 11.89 -9.13 11.17
C ILE A 102 11.18 -8.67 12.43
N PHE A 103 10.28 -7.70 12.29
CA PHE A 103 9.44 -7.24 13.39
C PHE A 103 8.06 -7.92 13.30
N PRO A 104 7.47 -8.33 14.41
CA PRO A 104 6.07 -8.80 14.45
C PRO A 104 5.10 -7.82 13.76
N ARG A 105 5.29 -6.50 13.93
CA ARG A 105 4.49 -5.46 13.28
C ARG A 105 4.52 -5.52 11.74
N ARG A 106 5.59 -6.02 11.11
CA ARG A 106 5.64 -6.21 9.65
C ARG A 106 4.79 -7.39 9.21
N VAL A 107 4.66 -8.38 10.08
CA VAL A 107 3.81 -9.54 9.85
C VAL A 107 2.33 -9.17 9.95
N ASP A 108 1.98 -8.22 10.82
CA ASP A 108 0.63 -7.71 10.99
C ASP A 108 0.06 -7.09 9.70
N TRP A 109 0.93 -6.68 8.76
CA TRP A 109 0.49 -6.21 7.45
C TRP A 109 -0.28 -7.29 6.66
N TYR A 110 0.01 -8.56 6.91
CA TYR A 110 -0.66 -9.71 6.31
C TYR A 110 -1.81 -10.28 7.16
N ARG A 111 -2.04 -9.74 8.37
CA ARG A 111 -3.01 -10.29 9.34
C ARG A 111 -4.16 -9.36 9.67
N GLN A 112 -3.90 -8.06 9.64
CA GLN A 112 -4.87 -7.07 10.10
C GLN A 112 -5.54 -6.38 8.93
N ASN A 113 -6.87 -6.46 8.91
CA ASN A 113 -7.68 -5.68 8.00
C ASN A 113 -7.56 -4.18 8.35
N ARG A 114 -7.29 -3.38 7.34
CA ARG A 114 -7.17 -1.92 7.45
C ARG A 114 -8.16 -1.28 6.49
N ALA A 115 -9.42 -1.31 6.88
CA ALA A 115 -10.49 -0.57 6.24
C ALA A 115 -10.95 0.53 7.21
N PHE A 116 -10.97 1.77 6.74
CA PHE A 116 -11.30 2.92 7.57
C PHE A 116 -12.63 3.53 7.13
N ASP A 117 -13.41 4.00 8.09
CA ASP A 117 -14.64 4.74 7.82
C ASP A 117 -14.34 6.22 7.61
N ILE A 118 -14.54 6.69 6.39
CA ILE A 118 -14.29 8.08 5.99
C ILE A 118 -15.57 8.95 5.98
N ARG A 119 -16.71 8.41 6.46
CA ARG A 119 -17.99 9.14 6.42
C ARG A 119 -17.95 10.44 7.18
N LYS A 120 -17.23 10.50 8.31
CA LYS A 120 -17.05 11.73 9.07
C LYS A 120 -16.36 12.81 8.24
N ALA A 121 -15.25 12.47 7.57
CA ALA A 121 -14.54 13.41 6.70
C ALA A 121 -15.40 13.87 5.53
N LYS A 122 -16.17 12.96 4.92
CA LYS A 122 -17.12 13.33 3.84
C LYS A 122 -18.20 14.30 4.31
N ARG A 123 -18.77 14.06 5.50
CA ARG A 123 -19.86 14.89 6.04
C ARG A 123 -19.37 16.25 6.48
N ASP A 124 -18.28 16.30 7.25
CA ASP A 124 -17.84 17.51 7.95
C ASP A 124 -16.91 18.37 7.09
N LEU A 125 -16.01 17.75 6.30
CA LEU A 125 -15.06 18.44 5.45
C LEU A 125 -15.49 18.50 3.98
N GLY A 126 -16.60 17.86 3.61
CA GLY A 126 -16.98 17.71 2.20
C GLY A 126 -15.97 16.88 1.39
N TYR A 127 -15.11 16.08 2.09
CA TYR A 127 -14.05 15.30 1.47
C TYR A 127 -14.59 14.36 0.41
N ARG A 128 -14.01 14.40 -0.77
CA ARG A 128 -14.31 13.50 -1.89
C ARG A 128 -13.00 13.06 -2.54
N PRO A 129 -12.59 11.80 -2.40
CA PRO A 129 -11.40 11.29 -3.09
C PRO A 129 -11.68 11.27 -4.60
N LEU A 130 -11.01 12.15 -5.35
CA LEU A 130 -11.20 12.32 -6.79
C LEU A 130 -10.35 11.35 -7.60
N VAL A 131 -9.19 10.97 -7.08
CA VAL A 131 -8.26 10.06 -7.74
C VAL A 131 -8.51 8.64 -7.22
N GLY A 132 -9.00 7.77 -8.10
CA GLY A 132 -9.23 6.36 -7.77
C GLY A 132 -7.95 5.52 -7.80
N LEU A 133 -8.03 4.28 -7.29
CA LEU A 133 -6.89 3.37 -7.16
C LEU A 133 -6.10 3.19 -8.46
N THR A 134 -6.77 2.87 -9.56
CA THR A 134 -6.10 2.59 -10.85
C THR A 134 -5.33 3.81 -11.35
N GLU A 135 -5.94 4.98 -11.30
CA GLU A 135 -5.32 6.23 -11.71
C GLU A 135 -4.17 6.62 -10.79
N GLY A 136 -4.36 6.53 -9.47
CA GLY A 136 -3.32 6.82 -8.48
C GLY A 136 -2.11 5.91 -8.64
N LEU A 137 -2.32 4.62 -8.91
CA LEU A 137 -1.23 3.69 -9.20
C LEU A 137 -0.52 3.99 -10.51
N ALA A 138 -1.25 4.37 -11.57
CA ALA A 138 -0.67 4.74 -12.86
C ALA A 138 0.20 6.00 -12.73
N ARG A 139 -0.30 7.05 -12.08
CA ARG A 139 0.45 8.29 -11.80
C ARG A 139 1.69 8.00 -10.96
N THR A 140 1.56 7.17 -9.92
CA THR A 140 2.69 6.76 -9.07
C THR A 140 3.73 5.97 -9.86
N ALA A 141 3.32 5.03 -10.71
CA ALA A 141 4.23 4.27 -11.57
C ALA A 141 5.00 5.17 -12.54
N SER A 142 4.30 6.14 -13.14
CA SER A 142 4.91 7.13 -14.02
C SER A 142 5.96 7.97 -13.28
N TRP A 143 5.63 8.47 -12.10
CA TRP A 143 6.57 9.22 -11.27
C TRP A 143 7.79 8.39 -10.86
N TYR A 144 7.61 7.13 -10.44
CA TYR A 144 8.74 6.25 -10.12
C TYR A 144 9.68 6.04 -11.31
N ARG A 145 9.15 6.05 -12.54
CA ARG A 145 9.96 5.93 -13.76
C ARG A 145 10.70 7.23 -14.07
N SER A 146 10.02 8.38 -13.99
CA SER A 146 10.66 9.69 -14.25
C SER A 146 11.80 9.99 -13.30
N GLU A 147 11.66 9.56 -12.03
CA GLU A 147 12.70 9.73 -11.01
C GLU A 147 13.78 8.63 -11.02
N GLY A 148 13.73 7.69 -11.98
CA GLY A 148 14.71 6.61 -12.10
C GLY A 148 14.65 5.55 -10.99
N TYR A 149 13.59 5.51 -10.19
CA TYR A 149 13.40 4.48 -9.15
C TYR A 149 12.98 3.12 -9.71
N LEU A 150 12.47 3.09 -10.93
CA LEU A 150 12.08 1.89 -11.66
C LEU A 150 12.68 1.94 -13.07
N PRO A 151 13.08 0.79 -13.65
CA PRO A 151 13.50 0.75 -15.03
C PRO A 151 12.35 1.21 -15.95
N LEU A 152 12.71 1.88 -17.04
CA LEU A 152 11.75 2.17 -18.11
C LEU A 152 11.25 0.82 -18.67
N PRO A 153 9.97 0.73 -19.09
CA PRO A 153 9.49 -0.48 -19.74
C PRO A 153 10.32 -0.72 -21.00
N ASP A 154 10.84 -1.94 -21.16
CA ASP A 154 11.46 -2.36 -22.41
C ASP A 154 10.40 -2.32 -23.52
N ILE A 155 10.45 -1.29 -24.35
CA ILE A 155 9.54 -1.11 -25.51
C ILE A 155 9.73 -2.27 -26.52
N ALA A 156 10.84 -3.01 -26.43
CA ALA A 156 11.17 -4.11 -27.32
C ALA A 156 10.32 -5.38 -27.13
N SER A 157 9.66 -5.58 -25.96
CA SER A 157 8.87 -6.79 -25.70
C SER A 157 7.38 -6.68 -26.03
N ALA A 158 6.90 -5.49 -26.38
CA ALA A 158 5.48 -5.23 -26.68
C ALA A 158 5.10 -5.45 -28.17
N SER A 159 6.07 -5.72 -29.05
CA SER A 159 5.82 -5.83 -30.51
C SER A 159 5.78 -7.26 -31.06
N VAL A 160 5.78 -8.29 -30.21
CA VAL A 160 5.67 -9.69 -30.64
C VAL A 160 4.66 -10.43 -29.79
N ARG A 161 3.38 -10.18 -30.05
CA ARG A 161 2.28 -11.15 -29.86
C ARG A 161 1.06 -10.73 -30.68
#